data_0e07fd47a1a90f27e8955bd79a3cba59
#
_entry.id   0e07fd47a1a90f27e8955bd79a3cba59
#
_cell.length_a   1.000
_cell.length_b   1.000
_cell.length_c   1.000
_cell.angle_alpha   90.00
_cell.angle_beta   90.00
_cell.angle_gamma   90.00
#
_symmetry.space_group_name_H-M   'P 1'
#
loop_
_entity.id
_entity.type
_entity.pdbx_description
1 polymer ?
#
loop_
_entity_poly.entity_id
_entity_poly.type
_entity_poly.pdbx_seq_one_letter_code
_entity_poly.pdbx_strand_id
1 'polypeptide(L)'
;MKTGVLATVLGLMTGMAWADSPVVTHVSASKSGGSWSFSVTVKHGDTGWDHYADGWGVYLEDGTELGYRVLHHPHVDEQPFTRSLSSVKVPQGVDTVVIVPRDSVHGTGEGFTVKLR
;
A
#
# COMPACT_ATOMS: atom_id res chain seq x y z
N MET A 1 3.71 16.17 -29.53
CA MET A 1 3.80 16.01 -29.21
C MET A 1 3.83 16.15 -28.82
N LYS A 2 3.98 16.30 -28.60
CA LYS A 2 4.02 16.36 -28.03
C LYS A 2 4.00 16.46 -27.22
N THR A 3 4.11 16.52 -27.08
CA THR A 3 4.19 16.56 -26.25
C THR A 3 4.31 16.62 -25.43
N GLY A 4 4.51 16.56 -25.32
CA GLY A 4 4.79 16.59 -24.46
C GLY A 4 4.68 16.96 -23.78
N VAL A 5 5.00 17.13 -23.82
CA VAL A 5 5.03 17.40 -22.98
C VAL A 5 4.33 17.50 -22.20
N LEU A 6 4.02 17.50 -22.26
CA LEU A 6 3.36 17.46 -21.43
C LEU A 6 3.34 16.89 -20.46
N ALA A 7 3.72 16.53 -20.75
CA ALA A 7 3.74 15.74 -19.80
C ALA A 7 4.25 16.21 -18.65
N THR A 8 4.72 16.45 -18.76
CA THR A 8 5.19 16.82 -17.76
C THR A 8 4.65 17.58 -16.99
N VAL A 9 4.52 17.91 -17.37
CA VAL A 9 4.09 18.63 -16.77
C VAL A 9 3.33 18.43 -15.75
N LEU A 10 2.78 17.86 -15.91
CA LEU A 10 2.00 17.51 -14.94
C LEU A 10 2.66 17.18 -13.72
N GLY A 11 3.75 16.71 -13.81
CA GLY A 11 4.40 16.23 -12.68
C GLY A 11 4.43 17.14 -11.52
N LEU A 12 4.53 18.40 -11.75
CA LEU A 12 4.74 19.18 -10.70
C LEU A 12 3.67 19.45 -9.80
N MET A 13 2.60 19.79 -10.26
CA MET A 13 1.58 20.15 -9.40
C MET A 13 1.14 18.99 -8.63
N THR A 14 1.35 17.82 -9.15
CA THR A 14 0.87 16.68 -8.43
C THR A 14 1.74 16.40 -7.26
N GLY A 15 2.90 16.96 -7.19
CA GLY A 15 3.77 16.69 -6.08
C GLY A 15 3.13 16.96 -4.75
N MET A 16 2.25 17.93 -4.69
CA MET A 16 1.66 18.22 -3.42
C MET A 16 0.65 17.21 -3.02
N ALA A 17 -0.21 16.82 -3.92
CA ALA A 17 -1.20 15.83 -3.59
C ALA A 17 -0.53 14.52 -3.21
N TRP A 18 0.62 14.23 -3.84
CA TRP A 18 1.27 12.99 -3.52
C TRP A 18 1.88 12.95 -2.16
N ALA A 19 2.31 14.09 -1.65
CA ALA A 19 2.92 14.13 -0.34
C ALA A 19 1.97 13.60 0.71
N ASP A 20 0.67 13.65 0.45
CA ASP A 20 -0.30 13.24 1.43
C ASP A 20 -0.84 11.83 1.24
N SER A 21 -0.44 11.16 0.17
CA SER A 21 -0.91 9.80 -0.09
C SER A 21 0.06 8.77 0.46
N PRO A 22 -0.44 7.66 1.00
CA PRO A 22 0.45 6.64 1.54
C PRO A 22 1.11 5.87 0.40
N VAL A 23 2.34 5.46 0.62
CA VAL A 23 3.13 4.73 -0.37
C VAL A 23 3.67 3.46 0.25
N VAL A 24 3.48 2.31 -0.42
CA VAL A 24 4.12 1.07 -0.03
C VAL A 24 5.51 1.06 -0.65
N THR A 25 6.54 0.94 0.17
CA THR A 25 7.91 0.97 -0.31
C THR A 25 8.56 -0.40 -0.37
N HIS A 26 8.03 -1.37 0.38
CA HIS A 26 8.63 -2.71 0.40
C HIS A 26 7.61 -3.72 0.92
N VAL A 27 7.63 -4.91 0.34
CA VAL A 27 6.77 -6.01 0.78
C VAL A 27 7.60 -7.29 0.83
N SER A 28 7.48 -8.03 1.93
CA SER A 28 8.00 -9.39 2.04
C SER A 28 6.81 -10.31 2.18
N ALA A 29 6.81 -11.42 1.47
CA ALA A 29 5.73 -12.41 1.55
C ALA A 29 6.32 -13.77 1.78
N SER A 30 5.71 -14.54 2.66
CA SER A 30 6.15 -15.92 2.93
C SER A 30 4.95 -16.83 3.12
N LYS A 31 5.10 -18.06 2.66
CA LYS A 31 4.04 -19.06 2.75
C LYS A 31 4.39 -20.05 3.86
N SER A 32 3.40 -20.37 4.68
CA SER A 32 3.57 -21.35 5.75
C SER A 32 2.27 -22.14 5.83
N GLY A 33 2.37 -23.44 5.60
CA GLY A 33 1.19 -24.27 5.52
C GLY A 33 0.33 -23.85 4.35
N GLY A 34 -0.93 -23.59 4.57
CA GLY A 34 -1.83 -23.18 3.52
C GLY A 34 -2.07 -21.69 3.45
N SER A 35 -1.28 -20.90 4.16
CA SER A 35 -1.52 -19.46 4.26
C SER A 35 -0.28 -18.65 3.97
N TRP A 36 -0.48 -17.36 3.69
CA TRP A 36 0.60 -16.42 3.44
C TRP A 36 0.64 -15.37 4.54
N SER A 37 1.86 -14.91 4.82
CA SER A 37 2.07 -13.76 5.69
C SER A 37 2.73 -12.67 4.87
N PHE A 38 2.29 -11.44 5.07
CA PHE A 38 2.84 -10.28 4.36
C PHE A 38 3.38 -9.29 5.37
N SER A 39 4.58 -8.78 5.11
CA SER A 39 5.18 -7.73 5.90
C SER A 39 5.33 -6.53 4.97
N VAL A 40 4.67 -5.44 5.30
CA VAL A 40 4.50 -4.31 4.39
C VAL A 40 5.07 -3.06 5.03
N THR A 41 5.93 -2.36 4.31
CA THR A 41 6.51 -1.09 4.74
C THR A 41 5.78 0.05 4.06
N VAL A 42 5.25 0.95 4.86
CA VAL A 42 4.46 2.10 4.39
C VAL A 42 5.16 3.38 4.76
N LYS A 43 5.16 4.33 3.84
CA LYS A 43 5.66 5.67 4.08
C LYS A 43 4.52 6.66 3.90
N HIS A 44 4.30 7.52 4.87
CA HIS A 44 3.24 8.52 4.84
C HIS A 44 3.56 9.61 5.87
N GLY A 45 3.28 10.84 5.53
CA GLY A 45 3.50 11.94 6.46
C GLY A 45 2.37 12.07 7.46
N ASP A 46 2.31 11.12 8.41
CA ASP A 46 1.28 11.16 9.45
C ASP A 46 1.44 12.42 10.29
N THR A 47 0.36 13.14 10.50
CA THR A 47 0.40 14.35 11.32
C THR A 47 -0.29 14.15 12.67
N GLY A 48 -1.01 13.06 12.83
CA GLY A 48 -1.76 12.76 14.03
C GLY A 48 -3.05 12.07 13.64
N TRP A 49 -4.02 12.07 14.55
CA TRP A 49 -5.28 11.38 14.30
C TRP A 49 -6.09 12.01 13.17
N ASP A 50 -5.79 13.24 12.81
CA ASP A 50 -6.49 13.90 11.72
C ASP A 50 -6.11 13.35 10.36
N HIS A 51 -4.89 12.89 10.20
CA HIS A 51 -4.41 12.43 8.90
C HIS A 51 -3.27 11.44 9.11
N TYR A 52 -3.55 10.17 8.91
CA TYR A 52 -2.55 9.12 9.10
C TYR A 52 -2.86 7.92 8.19
N ALA A 53 -1.84 7.12 7.92
CA ALA A 53 -2.02 5.86 7.20
C ALA A 53 -2.76 4.91 8.13
N ASP A 54 -3.98 4.51 7.76
CA ASP A 54 -4.86 3.78 8.67
C ASP A 54 -5.10 2.33 8.26
N GLY A 55 -4.46 1.88 7.20
CA GLY A 55 -4.58 0.47 6.82
C GLY A 55 -3.90 0.15 5.51
N TRP A 56 -3.85 -1.13 5.20
CA TRP A 56 -3.48 -1.62 3.89
C TRP A 56 -4.11 -2.99 3.68
N GLY A 57 -4.42 -3.30 2.45
CA GLY A 57 -5.05 -4.56 2.13
C GLY A 57 -4.27 -5.35 1.10
N VAL A 58 -4.58 -6.64 1.02
CA VAL A 58 -4.03 -7.57 0.04
C VAL A 58 -5.15 -7.94 -0.90
N TYR A 59 -4.93 -7.75 -2.19
CA TYR A 59 -5.98 -7.94 -3.19
C TYR A 59 -5.49 -8.79 -4.36
N LEU A 60 -6.41 -9.50 -4.98
CA LEU A 60 -6.15 -10.09 -6.28
C LEU A 60 -6.12 -8.96 -7.32
N GLU A 61 -5.62 -9.26 -8.50
CA GLU A 61 -5.53 -8.24 -9.54
C GLU A 61 -6.90 -7.75 -10.00
N ASP A 62 -7.96 -8.54 -9.79
CA ASP A 62 -9.30 -8.14 -10.13
C ASP A 62 -9.98 -7.31 -9.02
N GLY A 63 -9.27 -7.03 -7.94
CA GLY A 63 -9.80 -6.22 -6.85
C GLY A 63 -10.40 -6.99 -5.70
N THR A 64 -10.42 -8.32 -5.77
CA THR A 64 -10.95 -9.14 -4.68
C THR A 64 -10.06 -8.99 -3.45
N GLU A 65 -10.64 -8.64 -2.32
CA GLU A 65 -9.88 -8.48 -1.09
C GLU A 65 -9.59 -9.84 -0.44
N LEU A 66 -8.34 -10.11 -0.15
CA LEU A 66 -7.92 -11.34 0.51
C LEU A 66 -7.63 -11.14 1.98
N GLY A 67 -7.32 -9.93 2.38
CA GLY A 67 -7.04 -9.61 3.78
C GLY A 67 -6.82 -8.13 3.96
N TYR A 68 -6.93 -7.67 5.20
CA TYR A 68 -6.79 -6.25 5.50
C TYR A 68 -6.12 -6.06 6.86
N ARG A 69 -5.11 -5.22 6.88
CA ARG A 69 -4.41 -4.84 8.11
C ARG A 69 -4.85 -3.45 8.52
N VAL A 70 -5.53 -3.37 9.66
CA VAL A 70 -5.89 -2.07 10.22
C VAL A 70 -4.68 -1.52 10.95
N LEU A 71 -4.36 -0.25 10.71
CA LEU A 71 -3.31 0.47 11.42
C LEU A 71 -3.99 1.37 12.43
N HIS A 72 -3.82 1.05 13.71
CA HIS A 72 -4.69 1.57 14.75
C HIS A 72 -4.32 2.96 15.27
N HIS A 73 -3.17 3.49 14.89
CA HIS A 73 -2.75 4.81 15.38
C HIS A 73 -1.73 5.44 14.45
N PRO A 74 -1.55 6.76 14.56
CA PRO A 74 -0.58 7.45 13.71
C PRO A 74 0.86 7.10 14.06
N HIS A 75 1.75 7.22 13.07
CA HIS A 75 3.18 7.03 13.24
C HIS A 75 3.88 8.32 12.84
N VAL A 76 3.76 9.35 13.67
CA VAL A 76 4.28 10.67 13.35
C VAL A 76 5.80 10.68 13.27
N ASP A 77 6.44 10.00 14.21
CA ASP A 77 7.89 10.03 14.32
C ASP A 77 8.59 8.76 13.80
N GLU A 78 7.85 7.81 13.32
CA GLU A 78 8.41 6.57 12.81
C GLU A 78 7.99 6.42 11.35
N GLN A 79 8.86 6.83 10.43
CA GLN A 79 8.58 6.70 9.00
C GLN A 79 9.85 6.33 8.25
N PRO A 80 9.79 5.35 7.36
CA PRO A 80 8.65 4.48 7.12
C PRO A 80 8.49 3.46 8.23
N PHE A 81 7.34 2.82 8.28
CA PHE A 81 7.11 1.80 9.29
C PHE A 81 6.60 0.52 8.65
N THR A 82 6.82 -0.62 9.32
CA THR A 82 6.51 -1.94 8.77
C THR A 82 5.55 -2.68 9.69
N ARG A 83 4.51 -3.26 9.12
CA ARG A 83 3.55 -4.07 9.88
C ARG A 83 3.22 -5.31 9.07
N SER A 84 2.71 -6.33 9.74
CA SER A 84 2.48 -7.64 9.13
C SER A 84 1.03 -8.06 9.21
N LEU A 85 0.65 -8.93 8.29
CA LEU A 85 -0.66 -9.58 8.30
C LEU A 85 -0.42 -11.05 7.99
N SER A 86 -0.90 -11.93 8.87
CA SER A 86 -0.72 -13.38 8.73
C SER A 86 -2.03 -14.05 8.32
N SER A 87 -1.92 -15.30 7.97
CA SER A 87 -3.09 -16.16 7.71
C SER A 87 -3.94 -15.67 6.53
N VAL A 88 -3.27 -15.15 5.51
CA VAL A 88 -3.95 -14.70 4.31
C VAL A 88 -4.08 -15.89 3.37
N LYS A 89 -5.30 -16.19 2.96
CA LYS A 89 -5.56 -17.30 2.04
C LYS A 89 -5.50 -16.78 0.61
N VAL A 90 -4.45 -17.18 -0.10
CA VAL A 90 -4.31 -16.84 -1.50
C VAL A 90 -4.75 -18.03 -2.32
N PRO A 91 -5.68 -17.89 -3.26
CA PRO A 91 -6.15 -19.02 -4.05
C PRO A 91 -5.02 -19.72 -4.77
N GLN A 92 -5.13 -21.04 -4.87
CA GLN A 92 -4.14 -21.83 -5.56
C GLN A 92 -4.01 -21.40 -6.99
N GLY A 93 -2.80 -21.30 -7.49
CA GLY A 93 -2.57 -20.89 -8.86
C GLY A 93 -2.36 -19.39 -9.02
N VAL A 94 -2.64 -18.61 -7.99
CA VAL A 94 -2.42 -17.16 -8.03
C VAL A 94 -0.96 -16.90 -7.66
N ASP A 95 -0.26 -16.16 -8.51
CA ASP A 95 1.14 -15.82 -8.24
C ASP A 95 1.38 -14.32 -8.14
N THR A 96 0.34 -13.52 -8.19
CA THR A 96 0.47 -12.07 -8.12
C THR A 96 -0.66 -11.51 -7.27
N VAL A 97 -0.30 -10.65 -6.31
CA VAL A 97 -1.28 -9.92 -5.52
C VAL A 97 -0.87 -8.45 -5.52
N VAL A 98 -1.80 -7.60 -5.08
CA VAL A 98 -1.57 -6.15 -5.03
C VAL A 98 -1.80 -5.69 -3.60
N ILE A 99 -0.85 -4.95 -3.06
CA ILE A 99 -0.99 -4.34 -1.74
C ILE A 99 -1.44 -2.90 -1.96
N VAL A 100 -2.54 -2.51 -1.33
CA VAL A 100 -3.08 -1.15 -1.50
C VAL A 100 -3.11 -0.46 -0.14
N PRO A 101 -2.35 0.63 0.02
CA PRO A 101 -2.35 1.37 1.28
C PRO A 101 -3.50 2.36 1.33
N ARG A 102 -3.84 2.80 2.52
CA ARG A 102 -4.95 3.71 2.71
C ARG A 102 -4.60 4.74 3.79
N ASP A 103 -5.08 5.96 3.63
CA ASP A 103 -5.00 6.93 4.72
C ASP A 103 -6.39 7.44 5.07
N SER A 104 -6.47 8.11 6.22
CA SER A 104 -7.76 8.50 6.81
C SER A 104 -8.43 9.68 6.10
N VAL A 105 -7.72 10.37 5.24
CA VAL A 105 -8.24 11.55 4.54
C VAL A 105 -8.51 11.26 3.07
N HIS A 106 -7.53 10.64 2.38
CA HIS A 106 -7.61 10.46 0.94
C HIS A 106 -8.11 9.09 0.49
N GLY A 107 -8.20 8.14 1.41
CA GLY A 107 -8.58 6.78 1.04
C GLY A 107 -7.39 6.01 0.52
N THR A 108 -7.58 5.21 -0.52
CA THR A 108 -6.54 4.32 -1.01
C THR A 108 -5.51 5.05 -1.85
N GLY A 109 -4.26 4.64 -1.69
CA GLY A 109 -3.17 5.12 -2.52
C GLY A 109 -2.89 4.15 -3.65
N GLU A 110 -1.71 4.28 -4.25
CA GLU A 110 -1.33 3.45 -5.39
C GLU A 110 -1.02 2.03 -4.95
N GLY A 111 -1.46 1.05 -5.74
CA GLY A 111 -1.20 -0.35 -5.46
C GLY A 111 0.24 -0.73 -5.75
N PHE A 112 0.74 -1.67 -4.96
CA PHE A 112 2.10 -2.21 -5.10
C PHE A 112 1.96 -3.69 -5.48
N THR A 113 2.43 -4.05 -6.66
CA THR A 113 2.30 -5.42 -7.19
C THR A 113 3.37 -6.32 -6.58
N VAL A 114 2.96 -7.48 -6.12
CA VAL A 114 3.85 -8.45 -5.48
C VAL A 114 3.78 -9.77 -6.21
N LYS A 115 4.93 -10.28 -6.64
CA LYS A 115 5.02 -11.61 -7.23
C LYS A 115 5.29 -12.60 -6.12
N LEU A 116 4.46 -13.61 -6.01
CA LEU A 116 4.58 -14.60 -4.94
C LEU A 116 5.55 -15.72 -5.26
N ARG A 117 5.94 -15.84 -6.52
CA ARG A 117 6.95 -16.84 -6.88
C ARG A 117 7.63 -16.51 -8.20
#